data_aee014c34bef81d065a8ba67efbc2323
#
_entry.id   aee014c34bef81d065a8ba67efbc2323
#
_cell.length_a   1.000
_cell.length_b   1.000
_cell.length_c   1.000
_cell.angle_alpha   90.00
_cell.angle_beta   90.00
_cell.angle_gamma   90.00
#
_symmetry.space_group_name_H-M   'P 1'
#
loop_
_entity.id
_entity.type
_entity.pdbx_description
1 polymer ?
#
loop_
_entity_poly.entity_id
_entity_poly.type
_entity_poly.pdbx_seq_one_letter_code
_entity_poly.pdbx_strand_id
1 'polypeptide(L)' 'MDAEFESIMKEIVQAIAEAGYDPYAQLYGYVTKGKEEFITRKGNAREKIKKLNWLKVKQYVENWK' A
#
# COMPACT_ATOMS: atom_id res chain seq x y z
N MET A 1 1.73 -17.52 5.61
CA MET A 1 2.22 -16.17 5.35
C MET A 1 2.66 -16.05 3.90
N ASP A 2 2.33 -14.96 3.28
CA ASP A 2 2.58 -14.77 1.85
C ASP A 2 3.78 -13.86 1.66
N ALA A 3 4.95 -14.47 1.40
CA ALA A 3 6.20 -13.72 1.27
C ALA A 3 6.16 -12.80 0.05
N GLU A 4 5.50 -13.23 -1.02
CA GLU A 4 5.40 -12.42 -2.22
C GLU A 4 4.56 -11.17 -1.94
N PHE A 5 3.44 -11.33 -1.24
CA PHE A 5 2.60 -10.20 -0.86
C PHE A 5 3.40 -9.19 -0.04
N GLU A 6 4.15 -9.68 0.95
CA GLU A 6 4.91 -8.78 1.82
C GLU A 6 6.01 -8.07 1.06
N SER A 7 6.64 -8.76 0.11
CA SER A 7 7.67 -8.15 -0.71
C SER A 7 7.10 -7.00 -1.53
N ILE A 8 5.93 -7.22 -2.12
CA ILE A 8 5.27 -6.18 -2.92
C ILE A 8 4.84 -5.02 -2.03
N MET A 9 4.31 -5.32 -0.84
CA MET A 9 3.92 -4.26 0.09
C MET A 9 5.11 -3.39 0.49
N LYS A 10 6.27 -4.01 0.71
CA LYS A 10 7.47 -3.23 1.03
C LYS A 10 7.85 -2.30 -0.11
N GLU A 11 7.72 -2.77 -1.35
CA GLU A 11 8.00 -1.92 -2.52
C GLU A 11 7.05 -0.74 -2.57
N ILE A 12 5.77 -0.99 -2.27
CA ILE A 12 4.77 0.08 -2.27
C ILE A 12 5.08 1.09 -1.18
N VAL A 13 5.37 0.62 0.02
CA VAL A 13 5.70 1.50 1.15
C VAL A 13 6.92 2.36 0.81
N GLN A 14 7.94 1.75 0.24
CA GLN A 14 9.16 2.48 -0.11
C GLN A 14 8.88 3.53 -1.18
N ALA A 15 8.08 3.18 -2.18
CA ALA A 15 7.74 4.12 -3.25
C ALA A 15 6.98 5.33 -2.70
N ILE A 16 6.06 5.09 -1.77
CA ILE A 16 5.31 6.19 -1.16
C ILE A 16 6.25 7.11 -0.38
N ALA A 17 7.16 6.52 0.39
CA ALA A 17 8.11 7.31 1.16
C ALA A 17 9.02 8.12 0.27
N GLU A 18 9.47 7.52 -0.84
CA GLU A 18 10.35 8.21 -1.77
C GLU A 18 9.64 9.35 -2.47
N ALA A 19 8.33 9.25 -2.60
CA ALA A 19 7.54 10.33 -3.20
C ALA A 19 7.31 11.49 -2.22
N GLY A 20 7.74 11.33 -0.96
CA GLY A 20 7.60 12.38 0.04
C GLY A 20 6.32 12.31 0.84
N TYR A 21 5.60 11.18 0.78
CA TYR A 21 4.35 11.02 1.52
C TYR A 21 4.53 10.04 2.67
N ASP A 22 3.60 10.14 3.62
CA ASP A 22 3.53 9.20 4.75
C ASP A 22 2.89 7.91 4.25
N PRO A 23 3.65 6.78 4.21
CA PRO A 23 3.07 5.53 3.71
C PRO A 23 1.84 5.08 4.48
N TYR A 24 1.86 5.22 5.81
CA TYR A 24 0.70 4.80 6.59
C TYR A 24 -0.54 5.60 6.22
N ALA A 25 -0.39 6.92 6.07
CA ALA A 25 -1.53 7.78 5.76
C ALA A 25 -2.15 7.42 4.41
N GLN A 26 -1.30 7.18 3.40
CA GLN A 26 -1.82 6.80 2.09
C GLN A 26 -2.49 5.44 2.11
N LEU A 27 -1.85 4.47 2.77
CA LEU A 27 -2.43 3.14 2.85
C LEU A 27 -3.73 3.13 3.66
N TYR A 28 -3.76 3.88 4.75
CA TYR A 28 -4.97 3.99 5.54
C TYR A 28 -6.12 4.57 4.71
N GLY A 29 -5.84 5.61 3.94
CA GLY A 29 -6.85 6.18 3.06
C GLY A 29 -7.34 5.17 2.05
N TYR A 30 -6.43 4.41 1.47
CA TYR A 30 -6.81 3.39 0.50
C TYR A 30 -7.74 2.34 1.10
N VAL A 31 -7.39 1.81 2.28
CA VAL A 31 -8.19 0.72 2.85
C VAL A 31 -9.52 1.19 3.41
N THR A 32 -9.60 2.45 3.86
CA THR A 32 -10.86 2.95 4.41
C THR A 32 -11.79 3.47 3.33
N LYS A 33 -11.25 4.03 2.25
CA LYS A 33 -12.07 4.59 1.17
C LYS A 33 -12.24 3.64 -0.01
N GLY A 34 -11.34 2.66 -0.13
CA GLY A 34 -11.40 1.71 -1.23
C GLY A 34 -11.03 2.31 -2.58
N LYS A 35 -10.23 3.38 -2.59
CA LYS A 35 -9.87 4.07 -3.83
C LYS A 35 -8.35 4.10 -3.99
N GLU A 36 -7.87 3.57 -5.11
CA GLU A 36 -6.44 3.56 -5.39
C GLU A 36 -5.87 4.96 -5.59
N GLU A 37 -6.73 5.96 -5.77
CA GLU A 37 -6.29 7.34 -5.91
C GLU A 37 -5.53 7.85 -4.71
N PHE A 38 -5.71 7.22 -3.55
CA PHE A 38 -4.99 7.59 -2.35
C PHE A 38 -3.54 7.14 -2.36
N ILE A 39 -3.16 6.31 -3.34
CA ILE A 39 -1.80 5.77 -3.43
C ILE A 39 -1.04 6.48 -4.53
N THR A 40 0.19 6.89 -4.24
CA THR A 40 1.05 7.56 -5.23
C THR A 40 1.28 6.68 -6.46
N ARG A 41 1.54 7.31 -7.59
CA ARG A 41 1.90 6.59 -8.81
C ARG A 41 3.39 6.26 -8.87
N LYS A 42 4.18 6.87 -8.01
CA LYS A 42 5.62 6.67 -8.06
C LYS A 42 5.95 5.19 -7.90
N GLY A 43 6.90 4.73 -8.71
CA GLY A 43 7.34 3.34 -8.64
C GLY A 43 6.24 2.34 -8.95
N ASN A 44 5.19 2.77 -9.66
CA ASN A 44 4.04 1.93 -9.98
C ASN A 44 3.31 1.43 -8.74
N ALA A 45 3.43 2.16 -7.62
CA ALA A 45 2.81 1.71 -6.37
C ALA A 45 1.31 1.54 -6.52
N ARG A 46 0.65 2.48 -7.22
CA ARG A 46 -0.80 2.40 -7.41
C ARG A 46 -1.19 1.15 -8.20
N GLU A 47 -0.45 0.85 -9.26
CA GLU A 47 -0.74 -0.35 -10.05
C GLU A 47 -0.46 -1.61 -9.27
N LYS A 48 0.60 -1.61 -8.47
CA LYS A 48 0.94 -2.78 -7.67
C LYS A 48 -0.15 -3.09 -6.65
N ILE A 49 -0.65 -2.06 -5.97
CA ILE A 49 -1.63 -2.30 -4.90
C ILE A 49 -2.97 -2.77 -5.48
N LYS A 50 -3.30 -2.34 -6.69
CA LYS A 50 -4.55 -2.78 -7.33
C LYS A 50 -4.57 -4.28 -7.58
N LYS A 51 -3.41 -4.90 -7.72
CA LYS A 51 -3.30 -6.34 -7.97
C LYS A 51 -3.35 -7.16 -6.70
N LEU A 52 -3.26 -6.52 -5.53
CA LEU A 52 -3.25 -7.23 -4.26
C LEU A 52 -4.66 -7.36 -3.70
N ASN A 53 -4.85 -8.43 -2.91
CA ASN A 53 -6.12 -8.65 -2.23
C ASN A 53 -6.35 -7.52 -1.22
N TRP A 54 -7.47 -6.82 -1.37
CA TRP A 54 -7.76 -5.66 -0.52
C TRP A 54 -7.80 -6.02 0.96
N LEU A 55 -8.38 -7.18 1.30
CA LEU A 55 -8.46 -7.59 2.69
C LEU A 55 -7.08 -7.83 3.29
N LYS A 56 -6.16 -8.38 2.49
CA LYS A 56 -4.79 -8.57 2.97
C LYS A 56 -4.11 -7.24 3.21
N VAL A 57 -4.32 -6.28 2.30
CA VAL A 57 -3.76 -4.95 2.49
C VAL A 57 -4.32 -4.31 3.74
N LYS A 58 -5.64 -4.43 3.95
CA LYS A 58 -6.28 -3.88 5.14
C LYS A 58 -5.68 -4.47 6.41
N GLN A 59 -5.50 -5.79 6.44
CA GLN A 59 -4.90 -6.44 7.60
C GLN A 59 -3.46 -5.98 7.83
N TYR A 60 -2.72 -5.80 6.75
CA TYR A 60 -1.35 -5.32 6.85
C TYR A 60 -1.31 -3.94 7.51
N VAL A 61 -2.21 -3.06 7.08
CA VAL A 61 -2.27 -1.69 7.62
C VAL A 61 -2.73 -1.71 9.07
N GLU A 62 -3.70 -2.55 9.40
CA GLU A 62 -4.22 -2.64 10.76
C GLU A 62 -3.17 -3.13 11.74
N ASN A 63 -2.22 -3.94 11.27
CA ASN A 63 -1.14 -4.44 12.11
C ASN A 63 0.09 -3.55 12.10
N TRP A 64 -0.01 -2.42 11.47
CA TRP A 64 1.09 -1.47 11.35
C TRP A 64 1.25 -0.70 12.64
N LYS A 65 2.39 -0.85 13.27
CA LYS A 65 2.67 -0.08 14.49
C LYS A 65 4.11 0.33 14.52
#